data_6ad388c4fcb330762e5a56e15296e24f
#
_entry.id   6ad388c4fcb330762e5a56e15296e24f
#
_cell.length_a   1.000
_cell.length_b   1.000
_cell.length_c   1.000
_cell.angle_alpha   90.00
_cell.angle_beta   90.00
_cell.angle_gamma   90.00
#
_symmetry.space_group_name_H-M   'P 1'
#
loop_
_entity.id
_entity.type
_entity.pdbx_description
1 polymer ?
#
loop_
_entity_poly.entity_id
_entity_poly.type
_entity_poly.pdbx_seq_one_letter_code
_entity_poly.pdbx_strand_id
1 'polypeptide(L)'
;MAPEISVDLSEKQPAQQSDADITIPSILIGDEIAQTQADVAATDNGDGTVTYSLKGGEIDRILYQIADNLSDSIQDILDNDDYYPNVTAITHDAEYTTFTISLSDGQMNLYESMLVMSFYTIGNRYQIYSGVLPEDAVTTVIYVNAADQTVISRSDSTSVETFSQIEK
;
A
#
# COMPACT_ATOMS: atom_id res chain seq x y z
N MET A 1 -31.33 -8.56 -29.28
CA MET A 1 -31.46 -8.70 -27.82
C MET A 1 -30.05 -8.86 -27.25
N ALA A 2 -29.50 -7.79 -26.70
CA ALA A 2 -28.23 -7.87 -26.03
C ALA A 2 -28.38 -8.68 -24.72
N PRO A 3 -27.50 -9.63 -24.37
CA PRO A 3 -27.57 -10.27 -23.08
C PRO A 3 -27.33 -9.21 -21.99
N GLU A 4 -28.28 -9.07 -21.09
CA GLU A 4 -28.04 -8.32 -19.87
C GLU A 4 -26.96 -9.07 -19.09
N ILE A 5 -25.76 -8.50 -19.08
CA ILE A 5 -24.72 -8.92 -18.14
C ILE A 5 -25.15 -8.36 -16.79
N SER A 6 -25.96 -9.11 -16.07
CA SER A 6 -26.13 -8.83 -14.65
C SER A 6 -24.80 -9.19 -13.98
N VAL A 7 -23.99 -8.18 -13.73
CA VAL A 7 -22.85 -8.32 -12.83
C VAL A 7 -23.46 -8.54 -11.46
N ASP A 8 -23.43 -9.79 -11.01
CA ASP A 8 -23.79 -10.12 -9.65
C ASP A 8 -22.73 -9.52 -8.71
N LEU A 9 -23.03 -8.32 -8.21
CA LEU A 9 -22.19 -7.62 -7.24
C LEU A 9 -22.19 -8.30 -5.87
N SER A 10 -22.97 -9.38 -5.70
CA SER A 10 -23.02 -10.12 -4.43
C SER A 10 -21.84 -11.10 -4.24
N GLU A 11 -21.06 -11.41 -5.28
CA GLU A 11 -19.96 -12.36 -5.20
C GLU A 11 -18.59 -11.77 -4.87
N LYS A 12 -18.48 -10.46 -4.65
CA LYS A 12 -17.24 -9.80 -4.22
C LYS A 12 -17.42 -8.99 -2.94
N GLN A 13 -18.09 -9.56 -1.99
CA GLN A 13 -17.87 -9.14 -0.61
C GLN A 13 -16.55 -9.80 -0.19
N PRO A 14 -15.49 -9.03 0.12
CA PRO A 14 -14.29 -9.63 0.68
C PRO A 14 -14.72 -10.48 1.87
N ALA A 15 -14.14 -11.66 1.98
CA ALA A 15 -14.42 -12.55 3.10
C ALA A 15 -14.32 -11.72 4.38
N GLN A 16 -15.40 -11.63 5.15
CA GLN A 16 -15.41 -10.87 6.40
C GLN A 16 -14.23 -11.30 7.25
N GLN A 17 -13.33 -10.38 7.54
CA GLN A 17 -12.21 -10.65 8.41
C GLN A 17 -12.72 -11.04 9.79
N SER A 18 -12.08 -12.02 10.39
CA SER A 18 -12.32 -12.36 11.80
C SER A 18 -11.68 -11.31 12.71
N ASP A 19 -12.19 -11.20 13.94
CA ASP A 19 -11.52 -10.43 14.98
C ASP A 19 -10.07 -10.90 15.13
N ALA A 20 -9.13 -9.99 15.21
CA ALA A 20 -7.71 -10.33 15.28
C ALA A 20 -6.91 -9.28 16.04
N ASP A 21 -5.80 -9.73 16.61
CA ASP A 21 -4.75 -8.85 17.12
C ASP A 21 -3.79 -8.55 15.98
N ILE A 22 -3.67 -7.27 15.65
CA ILE A 22 -2.77 -6.79 14.61
C ILE A 22 -1.59 -6.08 15.26
N THR A 23 -0.40 -6.61 15.06
CA THR A 23 0.85 -5.97 15.49
C THR A 23 1.46 -5.20 14.33
N ILE A 24 1.65 -3.91 14.51
CA ILE A 24 2.16 -3.01 13.48
C ILE A 24 3.30 -2.15 14.02
N PRO A 25 4.38 -1.95 13.24
CA PRO A 25 5.40 -0.96 13.58
C PRO A 25 4.79 0.42 13.75
N SER A 26 5.16 1.14 14.80
CA SER A 26 4.58 2.46 15.12
C SER A 26 4.75 3.46 13.97
N ILE A 27 5.82 3.36 13.21
CA ILE A 27 6.08 4.21 12.05
C ILE A 27 5.07 3.99 10.89
N LEU A 28 4.40 2.83 10.86
CA LEU A 28 3.41 2.50 9.83
C LEU A 28 1.98 2.79 10.26
N ILE A 29 1.76 3.25 11.50
CA ILE A 29 0.43 3.61 11.99
C ILE A 29 -0.04 4.86 11.26
N GLY A 30 -1.17 4.76 10.55
CA GLY A 30 -1.78 5.87 9.83
C GLY A 30 -3.03 6.41 10.52
N ASP A 31 -3.63 7.42 9.91
CA ASP A 31 -4.83 8.09 10.43
C ASP A 31 -6.06 7.18 10.47
N GLU A 32 -6.06 6.09 9.73
CA GLU A 32 -7.14 5.11 9.72
C GLU A 32 -7.40 4.46 11.08
N ILE A 33 -6.36 4.31 11.92
CA ILE A 33 -6.51 3.86 13.31
C ILE A 33 -7.09 4.96 14.20
N ALA A 34 -6.70 6.20 13.99
CA ALA A 34 -7.20 7.33 14.78
C ALA A 34 -8.71 7.53 14.61
N GLN A 35 -9.27 7.08 13.51
CA GLN A 35 -10.72 7.11 13.23
C GLN A 35 -11.45 5.87 13.75
N THR A 36 -10.74 4.82 14.13
CA THR A 36 -11.31 3.71 14.89
C THR A 36 -11.68 4.22 16.29
N GLN A 37 -12.84 3.82 16.76
CA GLN A 37 -13.44 4.31 18.00
C GLN A 37 -12.51 4.18 19.20
N ALA A 38 -12.73 5.02 20.19
CA ALA A 38 -11.97 5.09 21.45
C ALA A 38 -11.89 3.78 22.26
N ASP A 39 -12.58 2.72 21.81
CA ASP A 39 -12.67 1.43 22.51
C ASP A 39 -11.71 0.36 21.97
N VAL A 40 -10.85 0.69 21.02
CA VAL A 40 -9.86 -0.26 20.52
C VAL A 40 -8.72 -0.40 21.52
N ALA A 41 -8.56 -1.61 22.05
CA ALA A 41 -7.45 -1.90 22.95
C ALA A 41 -6.13 -1.86 22.16
N ALA A 42 -5.20 -1.03 22.64
CA ALA A 42 -3.87 -0.91 22.06
C ALA A 42 -2.81 -1.20 23.13
N THR A 43 -1.81 -1.98 22.76
CA THR A 43 -0.67 -2.32 23.63
C THR A 43 0.63 -1.91 22.95
N ASP A 44 1.36 -0.98 23.57
CA ASP A 44 2.74 -0.68 23.17
C ASP A 44 3.64 -1.82 23.64
N ASN A 45 4.31 -2.50 22.72
CA ASN A 45 5.14 -3.66 23.00
C ASN A 45 6.55 -3.29 23.48
N GLY A 46 6.93 -2.01 23.44
CA GLY A 46 8.25 -1.53 23.88
C GLY A 46 9.40 -1.82 22.93
N ASP A 47 9.11 -2.42 21.76
CA ASP A 47 10.07 -2.77 20.71
C ASP A 47 9.88 -1.94 19.42
N GLY A 48 9.08 -0.89 19.48
CA GLY A 48 8.72 -0.07 18.32
C GLY A 48 7.47 -0.56 17.58
N THR A 49 6.76 -1.55 18.13
CA THR A 49 5.48 -2.03 17.59
C THR A 49 4.33 -1.78 18.57
N VAL A 50 3.13 -1.69 18.04
CA VAL A 50 1.88 -1.60 18.78
C VAL A 50 0.94 -2.72 18.34
N THR A 51 0.30 -3.39 19.28
CA THR A 51 -0.71 -4.41 18.99
C THR A 51 -2.10 -3.83 19.24
N TYR A 52 -2.96 -3.90 18.23
CA TYR A 52 -4.36 -3.52 18.30
C TYR A 52 -5.25 -4.74 18.28
N SER A 53 -6.19 -4.84 19.20
CA SER A 53 -7.25 -5.85 19.16
C SER A 53 -8.43 -5.30 18.37
N LEU A 54 -8.59 -5.77 17.14
CA LEU A 54 -9.56 -5.25 16.17
C LEU A 54 -10.67 -6.25 15.90
N LYS A 55 -11.89 -5.74 15.77
CA LYS A 55 -13.02 -6.49 15.22
C LYS A 55 -12.83 -6.66 13.70
N GLY A 56 -13.34 -7.78 13.16
CA GLY A 56 -13.26 -8.06 11.73
C GLY A 56 -13.83 -6.94 10.87
N GLY A 57 -14.95 -6.34 11.27
CA GLY A 57 -15.54 -5.19 10.58
C GLY A 57 -14.66 -3.93 10.60
N GLU A 58 -13.88 -3.73 11.66
CA GLU A 58 -12.91 -2.64 11.76
C GLU A 58 -11.71 -2.87 10.84
N ILE A 59 -11.24 -4.11 10.76
CA ILE A 59 -10.17 -4.49 9.83
C ILE A 59 -10.61 -4.24 8.40
N ASP A 60 -11.81 -4.69 8.02
CA ASP A 60 -12.37 -4.44 6.69
C ASP A 60 -12.48 -2.95 6.37
N ARG A 61 -12.90 -2.14 7.34
CA ARG A 61 -12.98 -0.68 7.19
C ARG A 61 -11.61 -0.05 6.97
N ILE A 62 -10.60 -0.48 7.73
CA ILE A 62 -9.23 0.01 7.59
C ILE A 62 -8.66 -0.35 6.21
N LEU A 63 -8.82 -1.59 5.78
CA LEU A 63 -8.36 -2.05 4.47
C LEU A 63 -9.03 -1.28 3.33
N TYR A 64 -10.35 -1.07 3.42
CA TYR A 64 -11.10 -0.27 2.46
C TYR A 64 -10.58 1.17 2.41
N GLN A 65 -10.34 1.78 3.57
CA GLN A 65 -9.86 3.16 3.67
C GLN A 65 -8.45 3.32 3.10
N ILE A 66 -7.55 2.36 3.34
CA ILE A 66 -6.22 2.35 2.73
C ILE A 66 -6.33 2.28 1.20
N ALA A 67 -7.19 1.40 0.68
CA ALA A 67 -7.39 1.23 -0.75
C ALA A 67 -8.00 2.50 -1.40
N ASP A 68 -8.96 3.13 -0.75
CA ASP A 68 -9.62 4.34 -1.22
C ASP A 68 -8.64 5.52 -1.25
N ASN A 69 -7.91 5.74 -0.16
CA ASN A 69 -6.88 6.77 -0.07
C ASN A 69 -5.75 6.56 -1.10
N LEU A 70 -5.38 5.31 -1.38
CA LEU A 70 -4.40 5.00 -2.41
C LEU A 70 -4.92 5.37 -3.80
N SER A 71 -6.19 5.05 -4.09
CA SER A 71 -6.81 5.40 -5.37
C SER A 71 -6.78 6.91 -5.62
N ASP A 72 -7.12 7.70 -4.61
CA ASP A 72 -7.05 9.16 -4.67
C ASP A 72 -5.61 9.65 -4.85
N SER A 73 -4.67 9.07 -4.11
CA SER A 73 -3.24 9.43 -4.22
C SER A 73 -2.67 9.11 -5.60
N ILE A 74 -3.03 7.98 -6.19
CA ILE A 74 -2.64 7.64 -7.57
C ILE A 74 -3.19 8.67 -8.55
N GLN A 75 -4.45 9.05 -8.41
CA GLN A 75 -5.04 10.07 -9.28
C GLN A 75 -4.34 11.42 -9.13
N ASP A 76 -4.04 11.85 -7.90
CA ASP A 76 -3.31 13.08 -7.63
C ASP A 76 -1.90 13.05 -8.26
N ILE A 77 -1.21 11.92 -8.24
CA ILE A 77 0.09 11.76 -8.89
C ILE A 77 -0.05 11.90 -10.41
N LEU A 78 -1.03 11.23 -11.00
CA LEU A 78 -1.26 11.24 -12.44
C LEU A 78 -1.70 12.61 -12.97
N ASP A 79 -2.34 13.43 -12.14
CA ASP A 79 -2.81 14.78 -12.49
C ASP A 79 -1.75 15.87 -12.20
N ASN A 80 -0.60 15.51 -11.63
CA ASN A 80 0.42 16.46 -11.20
C ASN A 80 1.66 16.42 -12.08
N ASP A 81 1.57 17.02 -13.25
CA ASP A 81 2.66 17.09 -14.24
C ASP A 81 3.87 17.91 -13.76
N ASP A 82 3.70 18.79 -12.76
CA ASP A 82 4.78 19.60 -12.23
C ASP A 82 5.84 18.78 -11.48
N TYR A 83 5.40 17.76 -10.75
CA TYR A 83 6.28 16.88 -9.96
C TYR A 83 6.50 15.52 -10.62
N TYR A 84 5.49 15.01 -11.32
CA TYR A 84 5.49 13.65 -11.88
C TYR A 84 5.22 13.64 -13.41
N PRO A 85 5.98 14.44 -14.20
CA PRO A 85 5.69 14.62 -15.63
C PRO A 85 5.81 13.34 -16.46
N ASN A 86 6.57 12.36 -15.99
CA ASN A 86 6.81 11.13 -16.72
C ASN A 86 5.90 9.97 -16.32
N VAL A 87 5.19 10.08 -15.18
CA VAL A 87 4.30 9.00 -14.71
C VAL A 87 3.05 8.95 -15.56
N THR A 88 2.84 7.83 -16.26
CA THR A 88 1.69 7.64 -17.15
C THR A 88 0.65 6.67 -16.59
N ALA A 89 1.05 5.73 -15.74
CA ALA A 89 0.18 4.78 -15.08
C ALA A 89 0.81 4.24 -13.80
N ILE A 90 -0.02 3.90 -12.84
CA ILE A 90 0.37 3.20 -11.62
C ILE A 90 -0.63 2.06 -11.42
N THR A 91 -0.14 0.84 -11.31
CA THR A 91 -0.94 -0.35 -11.07
C THR A 91 -0.38 -1.14 -9.88
N HIS A 92 -1.19 -2.01 -9.30
CA HIS A 92 -0.78 -2.88 -8.20
C HIS A 92 -1.55 -4.20 -8.23
N ASP A 93 -1.03 -5.23 -7.56
CA ASP A 93 -1.75 -6.48 -7.35
C ASP A 93 -2.82 -6.36 -6.24
N ALA A 94 -3.64 -7.39 -6.08
CA ALA A 94 -4.75 -7.39 -5.12
C ALA A 94 -4.28 -7.41 -3.66
N GLU A 95 -3.10 -7.95 -3.39
CA GLU A 95 -2.51 -8.07 -2.06
C GLU A 95 -1.61 -6.88 -1.70
N TYR A 96 -1.42 -5.93 -2.61
CA TYR A 96 -0.56 -4.75 -2.43
C TYR A 96 0.90 -5.11 -2.17
N THR A 97 1.36 -6.22 -2.77
CA THR A 97 2.75 -6.67 -2.69
C THR A 97 3.63 -6.08 -3.78
N THR A 98 3.04 -5.69 -4.90
CA THR A 98 3.78 -5.18 -6.05
C THR A 98 3.07 -3.98 -6.66
N PHE A 99 3.80 -2.88 -6.81
CA PHE A 99 3.37 -1.69 -7.54
C PHE A 99 4.20 -1.55 -8.81
N THR A 100 3.55 -1.23 -9.93
CA THR A 100 4.21 -0.95 -11.19
C THR A 100 3.93 0.48 -11.62
N ILE A 101 4.99 1.26 -11.82
CA ILE A 101 4.93 2.66 -12.25
C ILE A 101 5.45 2.74 -13.68
N SER A 102 4.61 3.17 -14.61
CA SER A 102 4.97 3.34 -16.01
C SER A 102 5.45 4.76 -16.27
N LEU A 103 6.62 4.89 -16.87
CA LEU A 103 7.25 6.17 -17.22
C LEU A 103 7.30 6.36 -18.73
N SER A 104 6.91 7.54 -19.23
CA SER A 104 6.83 7.85 -20.67
C SER A 104 8.19 7.84 -21.37
N ASP A 105 9.25 8.25 -20.68
CA ASP A 105 10.57 8.51 -21.27
C ASP A 105 11.65 7.52 -20.84
N GLY A 106 11.32 6.51 -20.02
CA GLY A 106 12.30 5.58 -19.48
C GLY A 106 13.26 6.22 -18.46
N GLN A 107 13.02 7.45 -18.07
CA GLN A 107 13.79 8.18 -17.07
C GLN A 107 12.87 8.69 -15.97
N MET A 108 13.39 8.83 -14.76
CA MET A 108 12.63 9.37 -13.64
C MET A 108 13.38 10.58 -13.05
N ASN A 109 12.62 11.57 -12.61
CA ASN A 109 13.17 12.69 -11.82
C ASN A 109 13.25 12.31 -10.33
N LEU A 110 13.74 13.23 -9.51
CA LEU A 110 13.91 13.00 -8.08
C LEU A 110 12.57 12.68 -7.38
N TYR A 111 11.51 13.44 -7.70
CA TYR A 111 10.19 13.23 -7.06
C TYR A 111 9.59 11.88 -7.45
N GLU A 112 9.69 11.50 -8.70
CA GLU A 112 9.25 10.20 -9.21
C GLU A 112 10.02 9.05 -8.55
N SER A 113 11.32 9.20 -8.33
CA SER A 113 12.13 8.20 -7.64
C SER A 113 11.77 8.04 -6.16
N MET A 114 11.23 9.07 -5.53
CA MET A 114 10.79 9.04 -4.12
C MET A 114 9.44 8.37 -3.92
N LEU A 115 8.65 8.16 -4.98
CA LEU A 115 7.36 7.48 -4.89
C LEU A 115 7.47 6.07 -4.29
N VAL A 116 8.62 5.43 -4.47
CA VAL A 116 8.86 4.09 -3.92
C VAL A 116 8.62 4.03 -2.40
N MET A 117 9.02 5.06 -1.66
CA MET A 117 8.87 5.11 -0.19
C MET A 117 7.40 5.15 0.22
N SER A 118 6.58 5.91 -0.51
CA SER A 118 5.14 5.99 -0.27
C SER A 118 4.47 4.63 -0.52
N PHE A 119 4.83 3.97 -1.62
CA PHE A 119 4.24 2.67 -1.95
C PHE A 119 4.72 1.54 -1.02
N TYR A 120 5.96 1.57 -0.53
CA TYR A 120 6.43 0.64 0.52
C TYR A 120 5.58 0.78 1.78
N THR A 121 5.36 2.01 2.23
CA THR A 121 4.56 2.28 3.43
C THR A 121 3.12 1.79 3.27
N ILE A 122 2.49 2.12 2.15
CA ILE A 122 1.09 1.74 1.88
C ILE A 122 0.96 0.22 1.74
N GLY A 123 1.83 -0.41 0.96
CA GLY A 123 1.78 -1.84 0.71
C GLY A 123 2.04 -2.66 1.98
N ASN A 124 3.07 -2.32 2.74
CA ASN A 124 3.36 -3.01 4.00
C ASN A 124 2.22 -2.84 5.01
N ARG A 125 1.66 -1.64 5.13
CA ARG A 125 0.51 -1.36 6.00
C ARG A 125 -0.71 -2.22 5.61
N TYR A 126 -1.06 -2.25 4.32
CA TYR A 126 -2.17 -3.07 3.85
C TYR A 126 -1.97 -4.55 4.16
N GLN A 127 -0.79 -5.08 3.87
CA GLN A 127 -0.43 -6.48 4.14
C GLN A 127 -0.57 -6.82 5.63
N ILE A 128 -0.06 -5.97 6.51
CA ILE A 128 -0.11 -6.18 7.97
C ILE A 128 -1.56 -6.20 8.47
N TYR A 129 -2.40 -5.25 8.04
CA TYR A 129 -3.83 -5.26 8.40
C TYR A 129 -4.59 -6.43 7.76
N SER A 130 -4.07 -7.01 6.68
CA SER A 130 -4.59 -8.26 6.09
C SER A 130 -4.17 -9.51 6.84
N GLY A 131 -3.32 -9.40 7.86
CA GLY A 131 -2.86 -10.51 8.70
C GLY A 131 -1.46 -11.02 8.41
N VAL A 132 -0.70 -10.34 7.53
CA VAL A 132 0.72 -10.64 7.32
C VAL A 132 1.52 -10.13 8.50
N LEU A 133 2.47 -10.93 9.01
CA LEU A 133 3.35 -10.47 10.08
C LEU A 133 4.25 -9.32 9.61
N PRO A 134 4.60 -8.37 10.48
CA PRO A 134 5.43 -7.23 10.10
C PRO A 134 6.77 -7.61 9.44
N GLU A 135 7.40 -8.68 9.92
CA GLU A 135 8.66 -9.21 9.37
C GLU A 135 8.51 -9.86 7.99
N ASP A 136 7.29 -10.27 7.64
CA ASP A 136 6.99 -10.92 6.35
C ASP A 136 6.36 -9.95 5.35
N ALA A 137 5.96 -8.76 5.78
CA ALA A 137 5.36 -7.74 4.92
C ALA A 137 6.44 -7.12 4.02
N VAL A 138 6.37 -7.39 2.72
CA VAL A 138 7.32 -6.88 1.73
C VAL A 138 6.55 -6.31 0.55
N THR A 139 6.89 -5.08 0.18
CA THR A 139 6.33 -4.41 -0.99
C THR A 139 7.43 -4.17 -2.01
N THR A 140 7.18 -4.58 -3.24
CA THR A 140 8.06 -4.37 -4.40
C THR A 140 7.52 -3.22 -5.24
N VAL A 141 8.39 -2.34 -5.70
CA VAL A 141 8.07 -1.28 -6.67
C VAL A 141 8.91 -1.48 -7.92
N ILE A 142 8.25 -1.48 -9.05
CA ILE A 142 8.86 -1.68 -10.37
C ILE A 142 8.57 -0.46 -11.22
N TYR A 143 9.60 0.19 -11.75
CA TYR A 143 9.47 1.22 -12.77
C TYR A 143 9.69 0.57 -14.14
N VAL A 144 8.78 0.83 -15.06
CA VAL A 144 8.85 0.31 -16.44
C VAL A 144 8.74 1.44 -17.44
N ASN A 145 9.31 1.22 -18.63
CA ASN A 145 9.07 2.10 -19.76
C ASN A 145 7.67 1.84 -20.32
N ALA A 146 6.85 2.88 -20.42
CA ALA A 146 5.48 2.76 -20.92
C ALA A 146 5.39 2.26 -22.36
N ALA A 147 6.40 2.52 -23.19
CA ALA A 147 6.40 2.17 -24.60
C ALA A 147 6.56 0.67 -24.86
N ASP A 148 7.40 -0.02 -24.09
CA ASP A 148 7.78 -1.42 -24.34
C ASP A 148 7.76 -2.30 -23.08
N GLN A 149 7.38 -1.76 -21.92
CA GLN A 149 7.31 -2.45 -20.63
C GLN A 149 8.67 -2.98 -20.14
N THR A 150 9.78 -2.48 -20.65
CA THR A 150 11.10 -2.83 -20.13
C THR A 150 11.28 -2.27 -18.72
N VAL A 151 11.87 -3.08 -17.83
CA VAL A 151 12.13 -2.69 -16.45
C VAL A 151 13.26 -1.66 -16.39
N ILE A 152 12.98 -0.49 -15.82
CA ILE A 152 13.95 0.57 -15.57
C ILE A 152 14.60 0.36 -14.22
N SER A 153 13.79 0.07 -13.19
CA SER A 153 14.25 -0.14 -11.82
C SER A 153 13.28 -1.08 -11.11
N ARG A 154 13.83 -1.88 -10.21
CA ARG A 154 13.07 -2.75 -9.31
C ARG A 154 13.70 -2.71 -7.93
N SER A 155 12.90 -2.49 -6.92
CA SER A 155 13.33 -2.47 -5.53
C SER A 155 12.21 -2.95 -4.62
N ASP A 156 12.53 -3.29 -3.40
CA ASP A 156 11.55 -3.69 -2.40
C ASP A 156 11.80 -3.01 -1.04
N SER A 157 10.81 -3.10 -0.17
CA SER A 157 10.82 -2.40 1.12
C SER A 157 11.90 -2.90 2.09
N THR A 158 12.50 -4.07 1.85
CA THR A 158 13.61 -4.58 2.67
C THR A 158 14.91 -3.85 2.38
N SER A 159 15.06 -3.27 1.18
CA SER A 159 16.26 -2.53 0.76
C SER A 159 16.49 -1.26 1.60
N VAL A 160 15.44 -0.70 2.19
CA VAL A 160 15.51 0.54 2.98
C VAL A 160 16.24 0.33 4.31
N GLU A 161 16.10 -0.83 4.92
CA GLU A 161 16.79 -1.15 6.16
C GLU A 161 18.32 -1.20 5.98
N THR A 162 18.78 -1.54 4.79
CA THR A 162 20.21 -1.61 4.46
C THR A 162 20.87 -0.21 4.48
N PHE A 163 20.11 0.83 4.09
CA PHE A 163 20.62 2.21 4.10
C PHE A 163 20.76 2.80 5.50
N SER A 164 19.89 2.42 6.44
CA SER A 164 19.96 2.91 7.82
C SER A 164 21.15 2.33 8.61
N GLN A 165 21.76 1.24 8.13
CA GLN A 165 22.93 0.61 8.76
C GLN A 165 24.27 1.14 8.24
N ILE A 166 24.29 1.91 7.17
CA ILE A 166 25.52 2.45 6.56
C ILE A 166 25.97 3.75 7.24
N GLU A 167 25.10 4.40 8.00
CA GLU A 167 25.40 5.65 8.72
C GLU A 167 25.85 5.49 10.17
N LYS A 168 26.43 4.34 10.53
CA LYS A 168 27.04 4.15 11.85
C LYS A 168 28.54 3.97 11.75
#